data_7451aa55f6811960939605afdd5925b2
#
_entry.id   7451aa55f6811960939605afdd5925b2
#
_cell.length_a   1.000
_cell.length_b   1.000
_cell.length_c   1.000
_cell.angle_alpha   90.00
_cell.angle_beta   90.00
_cell.angle_gamma   90.00
#
_symmetry.space_group_name_H-M   'P 1'
#
loop_
_entity.id
_entity.type
_entity.pdbx_description
1 polymer ?
#
loop_
_entity_poly.entity_id
_entity_poly.type
_entity_poly.pdbx_seq_one_letter_code
_entity_poly.pdbx_strand_id
1 'polypeptide(L)'
;MAKYTLIEIISGYTSAQRSNGGKKFLSQTVTGSANRVSITGFSKHVAKLFDKLTSIISYTPSRTYGALLTVFGALSLVLHFIKDYIGLYEVVPLRVLIVSSVFVLIGIPFLLSEKPLSVALQSNRLTDYVFFEFFCIRRMHKNDSEKGISAVVGVILGVMLAILGACVPLWIVASVIGALAYLFLTFLSPEFSFFSIFIVMPYLSFDTEGIFLAILVALTLVSYARKVGLGKRVYFFEQYDVGLFIMLFCILISGIFVKGVDSFVSSVVMILLGMGYVLAGSLVTNRRLADCLTNAIIISSVPVSIIAIVESAIELSRVGLGSFSGASATFDKPYTLAIFLLVSVSFSVYFVDVRRNRAVKVLYAFITAVNFIALFFTMSFWAFGTLIVGALAFSAQKMRHGSGLVLLLLSIFAYTLLLVPGQLRDVIYANDVVRALGLSDSMQRWETAFLMLRDNLFLGVGIGDDSFLEEIANYTTDFSYTNSGNFLLELSCEAGIISLFAFGLIYLIRVRHRGIYQPYIKNSHVSKISSYTTVITVMLMVYGVFNYIWADMTMYYLFWCVFGLGSATLRVAKQEFDDRVAYFSDGSAEDSSSIDISIR
;
A
#
# COMPACT_ATOMS: atom_id res chain seq x y z
N MET A 1 -3.33 18.34 -35.22
CA MET A 1 -2.90 17.21 -34.36
C MET A 1 -2.35 17.79 -33.06
N ALA A 2 -3.12 17.73 -31.98
CA ALA A 2 -2.66 18.18 -30.67
C ALA A 2 -1.54 17.25 -30.18
N LYS A 3 -0.36 17.80 -29.94
CA LYS A 3 0.77 17.06 -29.35
C LYS A 3 0.41 16.72 -27.89
N TYR A 4 -0.04 15.51 -27.64
CA TYR A 4 -0.15 15.01 -26.28
C TYR A 4 1.25 14.88 -25.69
N THR A 5 1.47 15.42 -24.49
CA THR A 5 2.72 15.23 -23.78
C THR A 5 2.79 13.78 -23.26
N LEU A 6 4.01 13.23 -23.12
CA LEU A 6 4.23 11.86 -22.60
C LEU A 6 3.50 11.64 -21.27
N ILE A 7 3.38 12.70 -20.47
CA ILE A 7 2.71 12.72 -19.17
C ILE A 7 1.19 12.62 -19.30
N GLU A 8 0.57 13.28 -20.29
CA GLU A 8 -0.86 13.15 -20.59
C GLU A 8 -1.18 11.76 -21.14
N ILE A 9 -0.22 11.16 -21.84
CA ILE A 9 -0.30 9.80 -22.35
C ILE A 9 -0.25 8.79 -21.19
N ILE A 10 0.66 8.96 -20.23
CA ILE A 10 0.82 8.06 -19.08
C ILE A 10 -0.32 8.24 -18.07
N SER A 11 -0.73 9.47 -17.78
CA SER A 11 -1.81 9.75 -16.83
C SER A 11 -3.22 9.49 -17.41
N GLY A 12 -3.38 9.52 -18.72
CA GLY A 12 -4.68 9.38 -19.40
C GLY A 12 -5.66 10.53 -19.17
N TYR A 13 -5.18 11.65 -18.63
CA TYR A 13 -5.98 12.84 -18.35
C TYR A 13 -5.58 13.99 -19.28
N THR A 14 -6.55 14.64 -19.89
CA THR A 14 -6.34 15.86 -20.68
C THR A 14 -6.38 17.11 -19.80
N SER A 15 -5.69 18.16 -20.22
CA SER A 15 -5.64 19.47 -19.52
C SER A 15 -7.02 20.09 -19.27
N ALA A 16 -8.02 19.77 -20.09
CA ALA A 16 -9.40 20.23 -19.94
C ALA A 16 -10.11 19.60 -18.72
N GLN A 17 -9.77 18.36 -18.33
CA GLN A 17 -10.29 17.74 -17.11
C GLN A 17 -9.62 18.30 -15.85
N ARG A 18 -8.42 18.90 -15.95
CA ARG A 18 -7.70 19.54 -14.83
C ARG A 18 -8.41 20.78 -14.27
N SER A 19 -9.05 21.59 -15.14
CA SER A 19 -9.56 22.92 -14.75
C SER A 19 -10.89 22.87 -14.01
N ASN A 20 -11.76 21.94 -14.34
CA ASN A 20 -13.14 21.92 -13.85
C ASN A 20 -13.36 21.04 -12.59
N GLY A 21 -12.56 19.96 -12.39
CA GLY A 21 -12.74 19.05 -11.25
C GLY A 21 -12.28 19.63 -9.91
N GLY A 22 -11.21 20.44 -9.90
CA GLY A 22 -10.59 20.92 -8.65
C GLY A 22 -11.35 22.05 -7.94
N LYS A 23 -12.03 22.92 -8.65
CA LYS A 23 -12.70 24.09 -8.06
C LYS A 23 -14.10 23.78 -7.54
N LYS A 24 -14.88 22.93 -8.19
CA LYS A 24 -16.23 22.54 -7.71
C LYS A 24 -16.18 21.55 -6.54
N PHE A 25 -15.18 20.67 -6.48
CA PHE A 25 -15.07 19.68 -5.41
C PHE A 25 -14.85 20.29 -4.02
N LEU A 26 -14.16 21.43 -3.92
CA LEU A 26 -13.92 22.12 -2.65
C LEU A 26 -15.14 22.89 -2.13
N SER A 27 -16.10 23.24 -2.99
CA SER A 27 -17.27 24.05 -2.57
C SER A 27 -18.49 23.22 -2.17
N GLN A 28 -18.67 22.02 -2.72
CA GLN A 28 -19.86 21.18 -2.46
C GLN A 28 -19.71 20.16 -1.33
N THR A 29 -18.49 19.74 -0.98
CA THR A 29 -18.25 18.83 0.18
C THR A 29 -18.44 19.47 1.55
N VAL A 30 -18.75 20.77 1.62
CA VAL A 30 -18.91 21.50 2.91
C VAL A 30 -20.34 21.45 3.46
N THR A 31 -21.33 21.03 2.68
CA THR A 31 -22.75 21.09 3.09
C THR A 31 -23.34 19.77 3.61
N GLY A 32 -22.63 18.65 3.53
CA GLY A 32 -23.03 17.43 4.24
C GLY A 32 -22.73 17.59 5.74
N SER A 33 -23.67 17.21 6.61
CA SER A 33 -23.59 17.26 8.08
C SER A 33 -22.45 16.40 8.65
N ALA A 34 -21.21 16.73 8.31
CA ALA A 34 -20.04 16.16 8.95
C ALA A 34 -19.93 16.79 10.35
N ASN A 35 -20.04 16.00 11.39
CA ASN A 35 -19.70 16.39 12.75
C ASN A 35 -18.30 17.01 12.75
N ARG A 36 -18.22 18.35 12.79
CA ARG A 36 -16.94 19.05 12.89
C ARG A 36 -16.40 18.80 14.29
N VAL A 37 -15.43 17.92 14.39
CA VAL A 37 -14.62 17.80 15.60
C VAL A 37 -13.95 19.14 15.83
N SER A 38 -14.33 19.85 16.91
CA SER A 38 -13.74 21.13 17.26
C SER A 38 -12.29 20.90 17.71
N ILE A 39 -11.35 21.38 16.92
CA ILE A 39 -9.92 21.27 17.24
C ILE A 39 -9.60 22.24 18.37
N THR A 40 -8.97 21.73 19.42
CA THR A 40 -8.44 22.51 20.54
C THR A 40 -7.48 23.61 20.08
N GLY A 41 -7.36 24.70 20.83
CA GLY A 41 -6.49 25.83 20.48
C GLY A 41 -5.04 25.46 20.20
N PHE A 42 -4.51 24.45 20.89
CA PHE A 42 -3.18 23.87 20.67
C PHE A 42 -2.97 23.34 19.24
N SER A 43 -3.92 22.59 18.71
CA SER A 43 -3.86 22.06 17.34
C SER A 43 -3.85 23.17 16.28
N LYS A 44 -4.52 24.30 16.52
CA LYS A 44 -4.48 25.47 15.62
C LYS A 44 -3.11 26.16 15.61
N HIS A 45 -2.42 26.24 16.75
CA HIS A 45 -1.07 26.81 16.83
C HIS A 45 -0.05 25.95 16.10
N VAL A 46 -0.09 24.64 16.32
CA VAL A 46 0.78 23.68 15.59
C VAL A 46 0.52 23.74 14.08
N ALA A 47 -0.73 23.83 13.66
CA ALA A 47 -1.07 23.96 12.23
C ALA A 47 -0.52 25.26 11.62
N LYS A 48 -0.64 26.40 12.31
CA LYS A 48 -0.09 27.69 11.86
C LYS A 48 1.44 27.66 11.75
N LEU A 49 2.11 27.06 12.74
CA LEU A 49 3.56 26.91 12.73
C LEU A 49 4.02 26.04 11.54
N PHE A 50 3.28 24.96 11.28
CA PHE A 50 3.57 24.06 10.17
C PHE A 50 3.32 24.74 8.80
N ASP A 51 2.22 25.49 8.66
CA ASP A 51 1.93 26.26 7.45
C ASP A 51 3.02 27.32 7.22
N LYS A 52 3.53 27.97 8.28
CA LYS A 52 4.65 28.93 8.20
C LYS A 52 5.97 28.26 7.79
N LEU A 53 6.30 27.11 8.38
CA LEU A 53 7.49 26.34 7.98
C LEU A 53 7.39 25.89 6.52
N THR A 54 6.23 25.42 6.10
CA THR A 54 5.97 24.99 4.72
C THR A 54 6.13 26.16 3.74
N SER A 55 5.64 27.35 4.08
CA SER A 55 5.82 28.53 3.26
C SER A 55 7.30 28.91 3.15
N ILE A 56 8.04 29.00 4.26
CA ILE A 56 9.47 29.31 4.27
C ILE A 56 10.25 28.32 3.37
N ILE A 57 10.04 27.02 3.55
CA ILE A 57 10.72 25.98 2.75
C ILE A 57 10.39 26.11 1.27
N SER A 58 9.12 26.36 0.92
CA SER A 58 8.66 26.44 -0.48
C SER A 58 9.15 27.70 -1.21
N TYR A 59 9.28 28.83 -0.51
CA TYR A 59 9.74 30.11 -1.06
C TYR A 59 11.25 30.28 -1.01
N THR A 60 11.97 29.45 -0.26
CA THR A 60 13.43 29.45 -0.26
C THR A 60 13.97 29.15 -1.66
N PRO A 61 14.94 29.95 -2.17
CA PRO A 61 15.54 29.71 -3.48
C PRO A 61 16.12 28.30 -3.56
N SER A 62 15.93 27.62 -4.69
CA SER A 62 16.50 26.28 -4.89
C SER A 62 18.02 26.26 -4.77
N ARG A 63 18.68 27.39 -5.10
CA ARG A 63 20.12 27.58 -4.88
C ARG A 63 20.56 27.36 -3.43
N THR A 64 19.72 27.68 -2.43
CA THR A 64 20.02 27.43 -1.01
C THR A 64 20.10 25.92 -0.72
N TYR A 65 19.16 25.15 -1.22
CA TYR A 65 19.17 23.68 -1.09
C TYR A 65 20.30 23.04 -1.90
N GLY A 66 20.56 23.57 -3.10
CA GLY A 66 21.69 23.15 -3.93
C GLY A 66 23.02 23.39 -3.21
N ALA A 67 23.22 24.59 -2.61
CA ALA A 67 24.39 24.90 -1.82
C ALA A 67 24.55 23.97 -0.60
N LEU A 68 23.47 23.72 0.13
CA LEU A 68 23.48 22.80 1.28
C LEU A 68 23.92 21.39 0.84
N LEU A 69 23.30 20.82 -0.18
CA LEU A 69 23.55 19.44 -0.61
C LEU A 69 24.95 19.28 -1.24
N THR A 70 25.35 20.23 -2.11
CA THR A 70 26.66 20.16 -2.76
C THR A 70 27.80 20.37 -1.78
N VAL A 71 27.69 21.35 -0.86
CA VAL A 71 28.70 21.60 0.17
C VAL A 71 28.79 20.43 1.14
N PHE A 72 27.65 19.91 1.59
CA PHE A 72 27.63 18.72 2.44
C PHE A 72 28.31 17.53 1.76
N GLY A 73 27.93 17.18 0.52
CA GLY A 73 28.50 16.04 -0.18
C GLY A 73 29.99 16.22 -0.49
N ALA A 74 30.39 17.38 -1.05
CA ALA A 74 31.79 17.65 -1.41
C ALA A 74 32.72 17.71 -0.18
N LEU A 75 32.30 18.44 0.86
CA LEU A 75 33.09 18.56 2.07
C LEU A 75 33.17 17.26 2.86
N SER A 76 32.08 16.47 2.92
CA SER A 76 32.10 15.14 3.53
C SER A 76 33.09 14.22 2.83
N LEU A 77 33.15 14.26 1.50
CA LEU A 77 34.11 13.50 0.72
C LEU A 77 35.55 13.92 1.03
N VAL A 78 35.83 15.23 1.03
CA VAL A 78 37.16 15.76 1.37
C VAL A 78 37.58 15.37 2.79
N LEU A 79 36.69 15.50 3.78
CA LEU A 79 36.99 15.16 5.17
C LEU A 79 37.30 13.67 5.35
N HIS A 80 36.63 12.79 4.61
CA HIS A 80 36.91 11.35 4.67
C HIS A 80 38.24 10.99 3.97
N PHE A 81 38.61 11.67 2.87
CA PHE A 81 39.93 11.50 2.29
C PHE A 81 41.04 12.01 3.20
N ILE A 82 40.83 13.13 3.95
CA ILE A 82 41.77 13.59 4.95
C ILE A 82 41.95 12.56 6.07
N LYS A 83 40.87 11.92 6.52
CA LYS A 83 40.93 10.83 7.53
C LYS A 83 41.69 9.61 7.04
N ASP A 84 41.55 9.24 5.77
CA ASP A 84 42.30 8.18 5.12
C ASP A 84 43.80 8.54 5.10
N TYR A 85 44.14 9.76 4.66
CA TYR A 85 45.52 10.25 4.62
C TYR A 85 46.20 10.30 6.00
N ILE A 86 45.47 10.60 7.08
CA ILE A 86 45.96 10.63 8.46
C ILE A 86 46.07 9.21 9.06
N GLY A 87 45.64 8.17 8.32
CA GLY A 87 45.71 6.77 8.76
C GLY A 87 44.60 6.34 9.74
N LEU A 88 43.51 7.11 9.79
CA LEU A 88 42.31 6.73 10.59
C LEU A 88 41.43 5.67 9.90
N TYR A 89 41.62 5.45 8.60
CA TYR A 89 41.01 4.39 7.81
C TYR A 89 42.06 3.75 6.91
N GLU A 90 41.91 2.44 6.64
CA GLU A 90 42.76 1.76 5.65
C GLU A 90 42.38 2.15 4.20
N VAL A 91 41.07 2.37 3.95
CA VAL A 91 40.53 2.85 2.66
C VAL A 91 39.20 3.55 2.91
N VAL A 92 38.88 4.61 2.15
CA VAL A 92 37.58 5.29 2.23
C VAL A 92 36.45 4.29 1.89
N PRO A 93 35.51 4.05 2.81
CA PRO A 93 34.44 3.10 2.57
C PRO A 93 33.60 3.46 1.32
N LEU A 94 33.35 2.49 0.44
CA LEU A 94 32.56 2.67 -0.78
C LEU A 94 31.20 3.36 -0.50
N ARG A 95 30.58 3.03 0.65
CA ARG A 95 29.32 3.64 1.11
C ARG A 95 29.42 5.17 1.24
N VAL A 96 30.52 5.68 1.77
CA VAL A 96 30.75 7.13 1.93
C VAL A 96 30.88 7.79 0.56
N LEU A 97 31.60 7.17 -0.36
CA LEU A 97 31.81 7.67 -1.71
C LEU A 97 30.48 7.74 -2.48
N ILE A 98 29.65 6.70 -2.39
CA ILE A 98 28.32 6.66 -3.03
C ILE A 98 27.43 7.76 -2.43
N VAL A 99 27.28 7.82 -1.12
CA VAL A 99 26.38 8.77 -0.44
C VAL A 99 26.79 10.21 -0.75
N SER A 100 28.06 10.55 -0.60
CA SER A 100 28.58 11.89 -0.89
C SER A 100 28.36 12.28 -2.35
N SER A 101 28.64 11.37 -3.30
CA SER A 101 28.44 11.62 -4.73
C SER A 101 26.99 11.85 -5.08
N VAL A 102 26.07 11.09 -4.49
CA VAL A 102 24.61 11.25 -4.69
C VAL A 102 24.15 12.64 -4.23
N PHE A 103 24.62 13.11 -3.06
CA PHE A 103 24.27 14.45 -2.58
C PHE A 103 24.80 15.56 -3.49
N VAL A 104 26.03 15.44 -4.01
CA VAL A 104 26.59 16.38 -4.98
C VAL A 104 25.79 16.37 -6.28
N LEU A 105 25.51 15.20 -6.84
CA LEU A 105 24.76 15.06 -8.10
C LEU A 105 23.34 15.63 -8.00
N ILE A 106 22.66 15.42 -6.88
CA ILE A 106 21.33 16.00 -6.64
C ILE A 106 21.43 17.51 -6.40
N GLY A 107 22.47 17.98 -5.72
CA GLY A 107 22.62 19.38 -5.36
C GLY A 107 22.94 20.30 -6.56
N ILE A 108 23.71 19.84 -7.56
CA ILE A 108 24.13 20.65 -8.71
C ILE A 108 22.94 21.26 -9.49
N PRO A 109 21.90 20.52 -9.90
CA PRO A 109 20.76 21.10 -10.60
C PRO A 109 20.03 22.18 -9.80
N PHE A 110 19.95 22.01 -8.47
CA PHE A 110 19.33 23.00 -7.60
C PHE A 110 20.22 24.23 -7.40
N LEU A 111 21.54 24.07 -7.39
CA LEU A 111 22.50 25.18 -7.27
C LEU A 111 22.41 26.13 -8.47
N LEU A 112 22.15 25.59 -9.66
CA LEU A 112 22.06 26.37 -10.90
C LEU A 112 20.74 27.16 -11.05
N SER A 113 19.75 26.91 -10.19
CA SER A 113 18.44 27.53 -10.27
C SER A 113 18.23 28.56 -9.15
N GLU A 114 17.92 29.80 -9.52
CA GLU A 114 17.57 30.89 -8.58
C GLU A 114 16.07 30.92 -8.22
N LYS A 115 15.26 30.12 -8.91
CA LYS A 115 13.81 30.08 -8.68
C LYS A 115 13.49 29.51 -7.30
N PRO A 116 12.38 29.93 -6.65
CA PRO A 116 11.88 29.26 -5.46
C PRO A 116 11.72 27.75 -5.67
N LEU A 117 11.97 26.95 -4.65
CA LEU A 117 11.93 25.48 -4.75
C LEU A 117 10.63 24.98 -5.39
N SER A 118 9.47 25.54 -4.97
CA SER A 118 8.16 25.18 -5.52
C SER A 118 8.04 25.45 -7.03
N VAL A 119 8.63 26.54 -7.52
CA VAL A 119 8.62 26.90 -8.94
C VAL A 119 9.64 26.07 -9.73
N ALA A 120 10.82 25.82 -9.14
CA ALA A 120 11.85 24.98 -9.76
C ALA A 120 11.35 23.55 -9.99
N LEU A 121 10.68 22.95 -8.99
CA LEU A 121 10.09 21.63 -9.11
C LEU A 121 8.94 21.57 -10.15
N GLN A 122 8.18 22.65 -10.28
CA GLN A 122 7.09 22.73 -11.29
C GLN A 122 7.60 23.00 -12.71
N SER A 123 8.78 23.58 -12.85
CA SER A 123 9.34 23.93 -14.17
C SER A 123 9.87 22.71 -14.93
N ASN A 124 10.27 21.65 -14.25
CA ASN A 124 10.75 20.43 -14.86
C ASN A 124 9.59 19.41 -14.94
N ARG A 125 9.33 18.86 -16.14
CA ARG A 125 8.22 17.90 -16.38
C ARG A 125 8.30 16.64 -15.50
N LEU A 126 9.49 16.13 -15.25
CA LEU A 126 9.69 14.93 -14.46
C LEU A 126 9.37 15.19 -12.99
N THR A 127 9.89 16.26 -12.40
CA THR A 127 9.61 16.62 -11.00
C THR A 127 8.16 17.08 -10.81
N ASP A 128 7.57 17.80 -11.77
CA ASP A 128 6.14 18.16 -11.74
C ASP A 128 5.27 16.91 -11.71
N TYR A 129 5.57 15.93 -12.56
CA TYR A 129 4.84 14.66 -12.58
C TYR A 129 5.00 13.89 -11.26
N VAL A 130 6.25 13.69 -10.79
CA VAL A 130 6.52 12.89 -9.58
C VAL A 130 5.90 13.54 -8.35
N PHE A 131 6.19 14.81 -8.07
CA PHE A 131 5.76 15.44 -6.81
C PHE A 131 4.29 15.87 -6.82
N PHE A 132 3.81 16.47 -7.91
CA PHE A 132 2.48 17.10 -7.93
C PHE A 132 1.40 16.23 -8.60
N GLU A 133 1.79 15.30 -9.46
CA GLU A 133 0.82 14.41 -10.10
C GLU A 133 0.76 13.04 -9.46
N PHE A 134 1.90 12.39 -9.25
CA PHE A 134 1.96 11.05 -8.65
C PHE A 134 1.77 11.11 -7.14
N PHE A 135 2.60 11.86 -6.43
CA PHE A 135 2.50 11.99 -4.97
C PHE A 135 1.44 12.99 -4.49
N CYS A 136 0.74 13.67 -5.40
CA CYS A 136 -0.37 14.58 -5.10
C CYS A 136 -0.02 15.69 -4.08
N ILE A 137 1.24 16.13 -4.02
CA ILE A 137 1.66 17.27 -3.21
C ILE A 137 0.99 18.53 -3.74
N ARG A 138 0.47 19.35 -2.84
CA ARG A 138 -0.25 20.57 -3.21
C ARG A 138 0.69 21.56 -3.90
N ARG A 139 0.32 22.01 -5.11
CA ARG A 139 0.99 23.12 -5.79
C ARG A 139 0.79 24.41 -4.98
N MET A 140 1.87 25.11 -4.68
CA MET A 140 1.82 26.40 -4.02
C MET A 140 1.81 27.52 -5.05
N HIS A 141 0.91 28.49 -4.85
CA HIS A 141 0.89 29.70 -5.69
C HIS A 141 1.92 30.69 -5.13
N LYS A 142 2.56 31.41 -6.05
CA LYS A 142 3.55 32.44 -5.73
C LYS A 142 2.87 33.59 -4.98
N ASN A 143 3.26 33.80 -3.72
CA ASN A 143 3.00 35.04 -2.99
C ASN A 143 4.29 35.83 -2.95
N ASP A 144 4.32 37.00 -3.58
CA ASP A 144 5.54 37.81 -3.76
C ASP A 144 6.08 38.45 -2.47
N SER A 145 5.43 38.23 -1.32
CA SER A 145 5.74 38.91 -0.06
C SER A 145 6.62 38.13 0.93
N GLU A 146 6.88 36.83 0.71
CA GLU A 146 7.66 36.04 1.67
C GLU A 146 9.11 35.91 1.25
N LYS A 147 10.02 36.32 2.17
CA LYS A 147 11.47 36.18 1.98
C LYS A 147 11.92 34.77 2.35
N GLY A 148 12.52 34.06 1.40
CA GLY A 148 13.16 32.76 1.63
C GLY A 148 14.51 32.88 2.34
N ILE A 149 15.06 31.73 2.75
CA ILE A 149 16.38 31.61 3.40
C ILE A 149 17.46 31.88 2.36
N SER A 150 18.51 32.64 2.72
CA SER A 150 19.60 32.93 1.81
C SER A 150 20.53 31.73 1.53
N ALA A 151 21.18 31.70 0.38
CA ALA A 151 22.14 30.65 0.00
C ALA A 151 23.30 30.50 0.99
N VAL A 152 23.71 31.59 1.66
CA VAL A 152 24.75 31.57 2.69
C VAL A 152 24.40 30.66 3.85
N VAL A 153 23.13 30.66 4.30
CA VAL A 153 22.65 29.76 5.35
C VAL A 153 22.71 28.29 4.88
N GLY A 154 22.42 28.04 3.60
CA GLY A 154 22.59 26.72 3.02
C GLY A 154 24.04 26.22 3.07
N VAL A 155 24.99 27.08 2.75
CA VAL A 155 26.44 26.75 2.87
C VAL A 155 26.82 26.46 4.31
N ILE A 156 26.42 27.31 5.27
CA ILE A 156 26.76 27.14 6.70
C ILE A 156 26.19 25.81 7.21
N LEU A 157 24.93 25.51 6.91
CA LEU A 157 24.29 24.23 7.30
C LEU A 157 24.98 23.03 6.62
N GLY A 158 25.36 23.15 5.36
CA GLY A 158 26.13 22.13 4.64
C GLY A 158 27.47 21.80 5.29
N VAL A 159 28.22 22.85 5.71
CA VAL A 159 29.49 22.70 6.44
C VAL A 159 29.24 22.03 7.80
N MET A 160 28.27 22.49 8.57
CA MET A 160 27.94 21.89 9.89
C MET A 160 27.58 20.41 9.77
N LEU A 161 26.76 20.05 8.78
CA LEU A 161 26.38 18.66 8.55
C LEU A 161 27.55 17.80 8.07
N ALA A 162 28.49 18.37 7.27
CA ALA A 162 29.68 17.64 6.84
C ALA A 162 30.64 17.37 8.01
N ILE A 163 30.83 18.35 8.91
CA ILE A 163 31.62 18.16 10.14
C ILE A 163 30.95 17.09 11.02
N LEU A 164 29.63 17.14 11.19
CA LEU A 164 28.89 16.12 11.93
C LEU A 164 29.07 14.73 11.29
N GLY A 165 29.00 14.62 9.96
CA GLY A 165 29.24 13.39 9.21
C GLY A 165 30.69 12.89 9.27
N ALA A 166 31.64 13.77 9.65
CA ALA A 166 32.97 13.34 9.97
C ALA A 166 33.10 12.76 11.38
N CYS A 167 32.28 13.17 12.33
CA CYS A 167 32.27 12.67 13.70
C CYS A 167 31.41 11.41 13.87
N VAL A 168 30.34 11.31 13.08
CA VAL A 168 29.35 10.21 13.11
C VAL A 168 29.35 9.52 11.73
N PRO A 169 29.08 8.22 11.62
CA PRO A 169 28.98 7.55 10.33
C PRO A 169 28.05 8.31 9.36
N LEU A 170 28.55 8.63 8.18
CA LEU A 170 27.87 9.50 7.19
C LEU A 170 26.48 8.98 6.81
N TRP A 171 26.31 7.65 6.77
CA TRP A 171 25.02 7.04 6.47
C TRP A 171 23.95 7.35 7.53
N ILE A 172 24.33 7.52 8.81
CA ILE A 172 23.42 7.92 9.89
C ILE A 172 22.95 9.36 9.66
N VAL A 173 23.87 10.28 9.36
CA VAL A 173 23.52 11.67 9.06
C VAL A 173 22.60 11.76 7.84
N ALA A 174 22.92 11.02 6.79
CA ALA A 174 22.08 10.94 5.59
C ALA A 174 20.69 10.38 5.89
N SER A 175 20.61 9.35 6.71
CA SER A 175 19.32 8.74 7.13
C SER A 175 18.48 9.71 7.96
N VAL A 176 19.09 10.47 8.87
CA VAL A 176 18.39 11.50 9.67
C VAL A 176 17.84 12.60 8.77
N ILE A 177 18.65 13.09 7.82
CA ILE A 177 18.18 14.11 6.85
C ILE A 177 17.03 13.56 6.01
N GLY A 178 17.14 12.32 5.53
CA GLY A 178 16.10 11.63 4.77
C GLY A 178 14.82 11.46 5.59
N ALA A 179 14.95 11.03 6.85
CA ALA A 179 13.80 10.85 7.75
C ALA A 179 13.10 12.19 8.05
N LEU A 180 13.83 13.27 8.28
CA LEU A 180 13.26 14.60 8.48
C LEU A 180 12.55 15.12 7.23
N ALA A 181 13.14 14.91 6.04
CA ALA A 181 12.51 15.26 4.78
C ALA A 181 11.24 14.43 4.53
N TYR A 182 11.29 13.12 4.79
CA TYR A 182 10.14 12.24 4.69
C TYR A 182 9.01 12.66 5.65
N LEU A 183 9.35 12.93 6.90
CA LEU A 183 8.42 13.39 7.91
C LEU A 183 7.75 14.72 7.49
N PHE A 184 8.54 15.67 6.98
CA PHE A 184 8.02 16.92 6.47
C PHE A 184 7.04 16.70 5.30
N LEU A 185 7.41 15.88 4.32
CA LEU A 185 6.55 15.55 3.16
C LEU A 185 5.28 14.80 3.58
N THR A 186 5.37 13.90 4.56
CA THR A 186 4.22 13.19 5.14
C THR A 186 3.23 14.16 5.77
N PHE A 187 3.70 15.13 6.53
CA PHE A 187 2.83 16.15 7.11
C PHE A 187 2.29 17.14 6.07
N LEU A 188 3.01 17.35 4.98
CA LEU A 188 2.54 18.16 3.86
C LEU A 188 1.42 17.45 3.09
N SER A 189 1.58 16.16 2.80
CA SER A 189 0.62 15.34 2.04
C SER A 189 0.57 13.91 2.59
N PRO A 190 -0.51 13.47 3.25
CA PRO A 190 -0.65 12.08 3.66
C PRO A 190 -0.69 11.13 2.46
N GLU A 191 -1.12 11.61 1.29
CA GLU A 191 -1.08 10.86 0.04
C GLU A 191 0.36 10.48 -0.36
N PHE A 192 1.32 11.39 -0.15
CA PHE A 192 2.74 11.12 -0.37
C PHE A 192 3.21 9.94 0.46
N SER A 193 2.99 10.00 1.78
CA SER A 193 3.39 8.92 2.68
C SER A 193 2.69 7.61 2.34
N PHE A 194 1.38 7.66 2.07
CA PHE A 194 0.59 6.47 1.73
C PHE A 194 1.12 5.77 0.48
N PHE A 195 1.43 6.51 -0.59
CA PHE A 195 1.96 5.90 -1.82
C PHE A 195 3.43 5.46 -1.67
N SER A 196 4.24 6.20 -0.91
CA SER A 196 5.64 5.84 -0.68
C SER A 196 5.79 4.55 0.11
N ILE A 197 4.86 4.23 1.01
CA ILE A 197 4.84 2.96 1.73
C ILE A 197 4.79 1.78 0.74
N PHE A 198 3.95 1.84 -0.30
CA PHE A 198 3.88 0.76 -1.30
C PHE A 198 5.15 0.62 -2.15
N ILE A 199 5.92 1.70 -2.31
CA ILE A 199 7.19 1.63 -3.02
C ILE A 199 8.26 1.00 -2.14
N VAL A 200 8.25 1.28 -0.84
CA VAL A 200 9.30 0.87 0.10
C VAL A 200 9.03 -0.52 0.70
N MET A 201 7.77 -0.89 0.94
CA MET A 201 7.42 -2.10 1.69
C MET A 201 8.04 -3.41 1.15
N PRO A 202 8.20 -3.64 -0.17
CA PRO A 202 8.79 -4.90 -0.64
C PRO A 202 10.30 -5.02 -0.38
N TYR A 203 10.95 -3.95 0.10
CA TYR A 203 12.38 -3.91 0.42
C TYR A 203 12.66 -3.92 1.92
N LEU A 204 11.61 -4.04 2.72
CA LEU A 204 11.72 -4.18 4.16
C LEU A 204 11.84 -5.69 4.47
N SER A 205 13.04 -6.23 4.52
CA SER A 205 13.31 -7.63 4.86
C SER A 205 14.22 -7.68 6.09
N PHE A 206 13.68 -7.39 7.26
CA PHE A 206 14.40 -7.48 8.53
C PHE A 206 13.41 -7.82 9.67
N ASP A 207 13.88 -8.46 10.73
CA ASP A 207 13.06 -8.96 11.84
C ASP A 207 12.08 -7.93 12.44
N THR A 208 12.39 -6.64 12.31
CA THR A 208 11.56 -5.53 12.79
C THR A 208 10.73 -4.84 11.69
N GLU A 209 10.56 -5.47 10.53
CA GLU A 209 9.85 -4.87 9.38
C GLU A 209 8.44 -4.40 9.72
N GLY A 210 7.67 -5.23 10.45
CA GLY A 210 6.31 -4.92 10.87
C GLY A 210 6.25 -3.67 11.74
N ILE A 211 7.18 -3.50 12.67
CA ILE A 211 7.25 -2.32 13.55
C ILE A 211 7.58 -1.07 12.73
N PHE A 212 8.57 -1.16 11.83
CA PHE A 212 8.95 -0.03 10.98
C PHE A 212 7.79 0.39 10.07
N LEU A 213 7.12 -0.57 9.44
CA LEU A 213 5.96 -0.32 8.61
C LEU A 213 4.81 0.30 9.43
N ALA A 214 4.55 -0.20 10.64
CA ALA A 214 3.54 0.35 11.55
C ALA A 214 3.84 1.80 11.93
N ILE A 215 5.10 2.17 12.14
CA ILE A 215 5.51 3.57 12.39
C ILE A 215 5.18 4.45 11.17
N LEU A 216 5.49 4.01 9.95
CA LEU A 216 5.16 4.76 8.73
C LEU A 216 3.65 4.95 8.56
N VAL A 217 2.87 3.90 8.83
CA VAL A 217 1.40 3.94 8.80
C VAL A 217 0.86 4.87 9.88
N ALA A 218 1.39 4.80 11.10
CA ALA A 218 1.00 5.68 12.21
C ALA A 218 1.28 7.15 11.88
N LEU A 219 2.44 7.48 11.32
CA LEU A 219 2.77 8.84 10.85
C LEU A 219 1.78 9.32 9.78
N THR A 220 1.41 8.44 8.86
CA THR A 220 0.42 8.74 7.80
C THR A 220 -0.97 8.99 8.42
N LEU A 221 -1.39 8.16 9.38
CA LEU A 221 -2.65 8.33 10.12
C LEU A 221 -2.69 9.64 10.89
N VAL A 222 -1.62 10.01 11.59
CA VAL A 222 -1.51 11.28 12.31
C VAL A 222 -1.61 12.47 11.36
N SER A 223 -0.91 12.41 10.21
CA SER A 223 -1.00 13.45 9.17
C SER A 223 -2.42 13.56 8.59
N TYR A 224 -3.06 12.41 8.32
CA TYR A 224 -4.43 12.36 7.83
C TYR A 224 -5.42 12.92 8.87
N ALA A 225 -5.35 12.45 10.12
CA ALA A 225 -6.21 12.91 11.23
C ALA A 225 -6.07 14.42 11.45
N ARG A 226 -4.85 14.97 11.38
CA ARG A 226 -4.61 16.41 11.41
C ARG A 226 -5.35 17.14 10.30
N LYS A 227 -5.32 16.65 9.07
CA LYS A 227 -6.04 17.26 7.93
C LYS A 227 -7.55 17.15 8.06
N VAL A 228 -8.06 16.05 8.60
CA VAL A 228 -9.49 15.88 8.91
C VAL A 228 -9.89 16.90 9.98
N GLY A 229 -9.14 17.00 11.05
CA GLY A 229 -9.38 17.95 12.11
C GLY A 229 -9.32 19.43 11.65
N LEU A 230 -8.50 19.78 10.65
CA LEU A 230 -8.47 21.11 10.03
C LEU A 230 -9.60 21.34 9.01
N GLY A 231 -10.50 20.37 8.79
CA GLY A 231 -11.56 20.44 7.80
C GLY A 231 -11.07 20.42 6.35
N LYS A 232 -9.79 20.07 6.13
CA LYS A 232 -9.20 19.96 4.77
C LYS A 232 -9.44 18.60 4.11
N ARG A 233 -9.86 17.59 4.89
CA ARG A 233 -10.23 16.24 4.46
C ARG A 233 -11.44 15.76 5.24
N VAL A 234 -12.19 14.80 4.70
CA VAL A 234 -13.37 14.20 5.31
C VAL A 234 -13.06 12.73 5.62
N TYR A 235 -13.44 12.27 6.78
CA TYR A 235 -13.47 10.86 7.10
C TYR A 235 -14.81 10.28 6.63
N PHE A 236 -14.74 9.20 5.88
CA PHE A 236 -15.91 8.49 5.38
C PHE A 236 -16.11 7.23 6.20
N PHE A 237 -17.08 7.29 7.11
CA PHE A 237 -17.49 6.12 7.90
C PHE A 237 -18.53 5.31 7.13
N GLU A 238 -18.25 4.04 6.96
CA GLU A 238 -19.14 3.10 6.26
C GLU A 238 -19.53 1.93 7.18
N GLN A 239 -20.61 1.22 6.85
CA GLN A 239 -21.18 0.18 7.74
C GLN A 239 -20.20 -0.97 8.04
N TYR A 240 -19.32 -1.32 7.11
CA TYR A 240 -18.32 -2.36 7.33
C TYR A 240 -17.14 -1.92 8.20
N ASP A 241 -16.96 -0.62 8.45
CA ASP A 241 -15.95 -0.12 9.39
C ASP A 241 -16.24 -0.62 10.81
N VAL A 242 -17.51 -0.82 11.15
CA VAL A 242 -17.90 -1.39 12.45
C VAL A 242 -17.34 -2.81 12.62
N GLY A 243 -17.45 -3.65 11.60
CA GLY A 243 -16.87 -4.99 11.64
C GLY A 243 -15.35 -4.96 11.79
N LEU A 244 -14.68 -4.06 11.07
CA LEU A 244 -13.23 -3.86 11.19
C LEU A 244 -12.84 -3.48 12.62
N PHE A 245 -13.51 -2.49 13.21
CA PHE A 245 -13.21 -2.06 14.58
C PHE A 245 -13.48 -3.16 15.61
N ILE A 246 -14.53 -3.97 15.44
CA ILE A 246 -14.77 -5.13 16.30
C ILE A 246 -13.62 -6.13 16.17
N MET A 247 -13.20 -6.47 14.96
CA MET A 247 -12.08 -7.39 14.74
C MET A 247 -10.78 -6.85 15.37
N LEU A 248 -10.43 -5.59 15.11
CA LEU A 248 -9.23 -4.97 15.69
C LEU A 248 -9.31 -4.90 17.23
N PHE A 249 -10.49 -4.73 17.78
CA PHE A 249 -10.72 -4.76 19.23
C PHE A 249 -10.51 -6.17 19.81
N CYS A 250 -10.95 -7.22 19.12
CA CYS A 250 -10.67 -8.60 19.51
C CYS A 250 -9.15 -8.89 19.50
N ILE A 251 -8.43 -8.44 18.45
CA ILE A 251 -6.97 -8.54 18.37
C ILE A 251 -6.30 -7.84 19.56
N LEU A 252 -6.78 -6.65 19.93
CA LEU A 252 -6.24 -5.90 21.08
C LEU A 252 -6.48 -6.65 22.42
N ILE A 253 -7.69 -7.17 22.61
CA ILE A 253 -8.05 -7.91 23.83
C ILE A 253 -7.19 -9.17 23.93
N SER A 254 -7.07 -9.94 22.86
CA SER A 254 -6.22 -11.14 22.85
C SER A 254 -4.78 -10.80 23.23
N GLY A 255 -4.19 -9.76 22.62
CA GLY A 255 -2.83 -9.34 22.94
C GLY A 255 -2.61 -8.83 24.36
N ILE A 256 -3.64 -8.26 25.01
CA ILE A 256 -3.53 -7.77 26.39
C ILE A 256 -3.67 -8.90 27.41
N PHE A 257 -4.61 -9.82 27.20
CA PHE A 257 -5.07 -10.75 28.23
C PHE A 257 -4.45 -12.15 28.13
N VAL A 258 -3.94 -12.55 26.97
CA VAL A 258 -3.57 -13.94 26.76
C VAL A 258 -2.09 -14.23 26.98
N LYS A 259 -1.16 -13.41 26.51
CA LYS A 259 0.30 -13.62 26.66
C LYS A 259 1.07 -12.29 26.63
N GLY A 260 2.18 -12.27 27.33
CA GLY A 260 3.17 -11.22 27.57
C GLY A 260 3.29 -9.99 26.65
N VAL A 261 4.42 -9.31 26.76
CA VAL A 261 4.66 -8.03 26.06
C VAL A 261 4.72 -8.21 24.54
N ASP A 262 5.21 -9.35 24.05
CA ASP A 262 5.42 -9.59 22.60
C ASP A 262 4.09 -9.73 21.86
N SER A 263 3.13 -10.46 22.43
CA SER A 263 1.77 -10.55 21.88
C SER A 263 1.06 -9.19 21.88
N PHE A 264 1.27 -8.35 22.89
CA PHE A 264 0.74 -6.98 22.92
C PHE A 264 1.35 -6.10 21.81
N VAL A 265 2.67 -6.15 21.62
CA VAL A 265 3.35 -5.39 20.57
C VAL A 265 2.86 -5.82 19.19
N SER A 266 2.77 -7.13 18.93
CA SER A 266 2.25 -7.70 17.69
C SER A 266 0.80 -7.26 17.44
N SER A 267 -0.04 -7.23 18.47
CA SER A 267 -1.43 -6.72 18.37
C SER A 267 -1.48 -5.25 17.97
N VAL A 268 -0.66 -4.39 18.58
CA VAL A 268 -0.59 -2.97 18.23
C VAL A 268 -0.11 -2.78 16.79
N VAL A 269 0.88 -3.54 16.36
CA VAL A 269 1.36 -3.52 14.96
C VAL A 269 0.25 -3.93 14.01
N MET A 270 -0.45 -5.04 14.25
CA MET A 270 -1.56 -5.49 13.41
C MET A 270 -2.71 -4.48 13.36
N ILE A 271 -3.04 -3.83 14.49
CA ILE A 271 -4.06 -2.78 14.52
C ILE A 271 -3.66 -1.60 13.65
N LEU A 272 -2.41 -1.11 13.78
CA LEU A 272 -1.93 0.01 12.98
C LEU A 272 -1.92 -0.32 11.48
N LEU A 273 -1.45 -1.51 11.11
CA LEU A 273 -1.42 -1.95 9.72
C LEU A 273 -2.84 -2.19 9.16
N GLY A 274 -3.75 -2.74 9.97
CA GLY A 274 -5.18 -2.90 9.62
C GLY A 274 -5.87 -1.57 9.31
N MET A 275 -5.41 -0.46 9.91
CA MET A 275 -5.88 0.89 9.57
C MET A 275 -5.49 1.33 8.14
N GLY A 276 -4.66 0.56 7.44
CA GLY A 276 -4.43 0.71 6.00
C GLY A 276 -5.72 0.69 5.17
N TYR A 277 -6.71 -0.09 5.60
CA TYR A 277 -8.06 -0.08 5.06
C TYR A 277 -8.70 1.31 5.12
N VAL A 278 -8.64 1.96 6.28
CA VAL A 278 -9.20 3.30 6.51
C VAL A 278 -8.47 4.35 5.67
N LEU A 279 -7.13 4.25 5.59
CA LEU A 279 -6.32 5.14 4.76
C LEU A 279 -6.67 4.99 3.27
N ALA A 280 -6.68 3.78 2.74
CA ALA A 280 -7.05 3.52 1.35
C ALA A 280 -8.49 3.97 1.06
N GLY A 281 -9.43 3.63 1.96
CA GLY A 281 -10.82 4.02 1.87
C GLY A 281 -11.04 5.53 1.86
N SER A 282 -10.31 6.27 2.66
CA SER A 282 -10.53 7.70 2.86
C SER A 282 -9.68 8.62 1.96
N LEU A 283 -8.43 8.22 1.66
CA LEU A 283 -7.54 9.02 0.81
C LEU A 283 -7.91 8.91 -0.67
N VAL A 284 -8.40 7.76 -1.11
CA VAL A 284 -8.79 7.56 -2.51
C VAL A 284 -10.18 8.16 -2.75
N THR A 285 -10.20 9.43 -3.17
CA THR A 285 -11.43 10.20 -3.43
C THR A 285 -11.78 10.32 -4.92
N ASN A 286 -10.90 9.89 -5.81
CA ASN A 286 -11.13 9.93 -7.26
C ASN A 286 -10.32 8.85 -7.98
N ARG A 287 -10.66 8.62 -9.26
CA ARG A 287 -9.97 7.63 -10.10
C ARG A 287 -8.46 7.87 -10.19
N ARG A 288 -8.01 9.12 -10.25
CA ARG A 288 -6.58 9.43 -10.35
C ARG A 288 -5.79 8.91 -9.15
N LEU A 289 -6.29 9.11 -7.93
CA LEU A 289 -5.66 8.62 -6.71
C LEU A 289 -5.64 7.09 -6.67
N ALA A 290 -6.71 6.44 -7.14
CA ALA A 290 -6.73 4.99 -7.29
C ALA A 290 -5.67 4.50 -8.29
N ASP A 291 -5.56 5.15 -9.46
CA ASP A 291 -4.53 4.85 -10.47
C ASP A 291 -3.11 5.10 -9.92
N CYS A 292 -2.88 6.14 -9.10
CA CYS A 292 -1.59 6.41 -8.47
C CYS A 292 -1.21 5.31 -7.46
N LEU A 293 -2.15 4.88 -6.62
CA LEU A 293 -1.93 3.80 -5.67
C LEU A 293 -1.54 2.48 -6.37
N THR A 294 -2.32 2.10 -7.38
CA THR A 294 -2.04 0.87 -8.14
C THR A 294 -0.73 0.96 -8.91
N ASN A 295 -0.38 2.13 -9.46
CA ASN A 295 0.93 2.36 -10.07
C ASN A 295 2.08 2.27 -9.07
N ALA A 296 1.91 2.73 -7.82
CA ALA A 296 2.95 2.60 -6.80
C ALA A 296 3.30 1.12 -6.56
N ILE A 297 2.29 0.24 -6.48
CA ILE A 297 2.48 -1.21 -6.34
C ILE A 297 3.19 -1.80 -7.57
N ILE A 298 2.79 -1.39 -8.79
CA ILE A 298 3.41 -1.88 -10.03
C ILE A 298 4.87 -1.42 -10.14
N ILE A 299 5.16 -0.16 -9.82
CA ILE A 299 6.53 0.39 -9.90
C ILE A 299 7.44 -0.36 -8.95
N SER A 300 6.99 -0.66 -7.73
CA SER A 300 7.79 -1.42 -6.77
C SER A 300 7.96 -2.89 -7.16
N SER A 301 7.04 -3.48 -7.91
CA SER A 301 7.13 -4.88 -8.32
C SER A 301 8.19 -5.14 -9.40
N VAL A 302 8.52 -4.15 -10.23
CA VAL A 302 9.48 -4.35 -11.34
C VAL A 302 10.87 -4.75 -10.85
N PRO A 303 11.53 -3.97 -9.96
CA PRO A 303 12.85 -4.39 -9.48
C PRO A 303 12.79 -5.66 -8.63
N VAL A 304 11.72 -5.89 -7.86
CA VAL A 304 11.52 -7.15 -7.12
C VAL A 304 11.47 -8.34 -8.06
N SER A 305 10.72 -8.24 -9.16
CA SER A 305 10.64 -9.30 -10.17
C SER A 305 11.98 -9.55 -10.86
N ILE A 306 12.75 -8.49 -11.13
CA ILE A 306 14.09 -8.63 -11.72
C ILE A 306 15.01 -9.38 -10.74
N ILE A 307 14.99 -9.01 -9.45
CA ILE A 307 15.78 -9.69 -8.41
C ILE A 307 15.38 -11.17 -8.34
N ALA A 308 14.08 -11.48 -8.31
CA ALA A 308 13.58 -12.86 -8.28
C ALA A 308 14.07 -13.69 -9.48
N ILE A 309 14.05 -13.12 -10.69
CA ILE A 309 14.51 -13.81 -11.91
C ILE A 309 16.02 -14.05 -11.85
N VAL A 310 16.81 -13.06 -11.42
CA VAL A 310 18.27 -13.17 -11.29
C VAL A 310 18.64 -14.18 -10.22
N GLU A 311 18.01 -14.14 -9.05
CA GLU A 311 18.17 -15.10 -7.96
C GLU A 311 17.91 -16.52 -8.46
N SER A 312 16.78 -16.75 -9.13
CA SER A 312 16.41 -18.04 -9.69
C SER A 312 17.42 -18.54 -10.72
N ALA A 313 17.91 -17.66 -11.60
CA ALA A 313 18.91 -18.04 -12.60
C ALA A 313 20.24 -18.47 -11.96
N ILE A 314 20.67 -17.78 -10.90
CA ILE A 314 21.88 -18.12 -10.15
C ILE A 314 21.69 -19.44 -9.39
N GLU A 315 20.57 -19.61 -8.69
CA GLU A 315 20.31 -20.80 -7.89
C GLU A 315 20.13 -22.04 -8.78
N LEU A 316 19.35 -21.95 -9.86
CA LEU A 316 19.20 -23.02 -10.84
C LEU A 316 20.53 -23.46 -11.46
N SER A 317 21.46 -22.53 -11.66
CA SER A 317 22.80 -22.87 -12.17
C SER A 317 23.66 -23.63 -11.16
N ARG A 318 23.40 -23.46 -9.85
CA ARG A 318 24.16 -24.09 -8.76
C ARG A 318 23.59 -25.44 -8.32
N VAL A 319 22.27 -25.53 -8.18
CA VAL A 319 21.60 -26.64 -7.48
C VAL A 319 20.82 -27.54 -8.47
N GLY A 320 20.47 -27.01 -9.64
CA GLY A 320 19.63 -27.70 -10.63
C GLY A 320 18.14 -27.68 -10.27
N LEU A 321 17.30 -28.08 -11.23
CA LEU A 321 15.82 -28.03 -11.12
C LEU A 321 15.24 -28.88 -9.98
N GLY A 322 15.89 -30.00 -9.62
CA GLY A 322 15.36 -30.94 -8.63
C GLY A 322 15.45 -30.48 -7.18
N SER A 323 16.27 -29.48 -6.88
CA SER A 323 16.50 -28.96 -5.53
C SER A 323 16.17 -27.48 -5.39
N PHE A 324 15.56 -26.87 -6.44
CA PHE A 324 15.19 -25.47 -6.42
C PHE A 324 13.94 -25.24 -5.55
N SER A 325 14.08 -24.45 -4.49
CA SER A 325 13.03 -24.20 -3.51
C SER A 325 12.05 -23.07 -3.86
N GLY A 326 12.34 -22.32 -4.93
CA GLY A 326 11.59 -21.14 -5.34
C GLY A 326 12.24 -19.84 -4.91
N ALA A 327 12.15 -18.80 -5.76
CA ALA A 327 12.69 -17.47 -5.48
C ALA A 327 11.87 -16.74 -4.42
N SER A 328 12.55 -16.08 -3.52
CA SER A 328 11.95 -15.19 -2.51
C SER A 328 12.25 -13.70 -2.77
N ALA A 329 13.28 -13.39 -3.54
CA ALA A 329 13.75 -12.05 -3.86
C ALA A 329 14.03 -11.21 -2.60
N THR A 330 13.20 -10.19 -2.39
CA THR A 330 13.30 -9.29 -1.23
C THR A 330 12.41 -9.72 -0.06
N PHE A 331 11.66 -10.81 -0.19
CA PHE A 331 10.81 -11.36 0.86
C PHE A 331 11.46 -12.58 1.49
N ASP A 332 11.07 -12.90 2.72
CA ASP A 332 11.64 -14.05 3.44
C ASP A 332 11.25 -15.41 2.83
N LYS A 333 10.08 -15.46 2.21
CA LYS A 333 9.49 -16.73 1.74
C LYS A 333 8.92 -16.59 0.32
N PRO A 334 9.07 -17.63 -0.54
CA PRO A 334 8.58 -17.61 -1.91
C PRO A 334 7.07 -17.38 -2.03
N TYR A 335 6.27 -17.89 -1.08
CA TYR A 335 4.82 -17.70 -1.11
C TYR A 335 4.40 -16.24 -0.83
N THR A 336 5.17 -15.50 -0.03
CA THR A 336 4.95 -14.07 0.21
C THR A 336 5.20 -13.24 -1.05
N LEU A 337 6.31 -13.52 -1.74
CA LEU A 337 6.57 -12.94 -3.06
C LEU A 337 5.43 -13.26 -4.04
N ALA A 338 4.92 -14.50 -4.04
CA ALA A 338 3.83 -14.90 -4.93
C ALA A 338 2.56 -14.06 -4.70
N ILE A 339 2.18 -13.77 -3.44
CA ILE A 339 1.03 -12.88 -3.11
C ILE A 339 1.23 -11.49 -3.70
N PHE A 340 2.41 -10.89 -3.46
CA PHE A 340 2.74 -9.57 -3.97
C PHE A 340 2.66 -9.50 -5.49
N LEU A 341 3.21 -10.52 -6.17
CA LEU A 341 3.19 -10.61 -7.63
C LEU A 341 1.78 -10.87 -8.19
N LEU A 342 0.93 -11.66 -7.51
CA LEU A 342 -0.47 -11.85 -7.88
C LEU A 342 -1.23 -10.51 -7.93
N VAL A 343 -1.05 -9.67 -6.91
CA VAL A 343 -1.65 -8.33 -6.86
C VAL A 343 -1.08 -7.45 -7.97
N SER A 344 0.23 -7.44 -8.15
CA SER A 344 0.92 -6.62 -9.16
C SER A 344 0.57 -7.01 -10.60
N VAL A 345 0.51 -8.30 -10.92
CA VAL A 345 0.07 -8.83 -12.22
C VAL A 345 -1.35 -8.35 -12.52
N SER A 346 -2.25 -8.49 -11.55
CA SER A 346 -3.65 -8.11 -11.72
C SER A 346 -3.82 -6.61 -11.98
N PHE A 347 -3.10 -5.74 -11.28
CA PHE A 347 -3.11 -4.30 -11.53
C PHE A 347 -2.39 -3.93 -12.84
N SER A 348 -1.34 -4.63 -13.22
CA SER A 348 -0.69 -4.42 -14.52
C SER A 348 -1.64 -4.74 -15.68
N VAL A 349 -2.38 -5.86 -15.60
CA VAL A 349 -3.43 -6.23 -16.57
C VAL A 349 -4.53 -5.17 -16.61
N TYR A 350 -4.93 -4.60 -15.46
CA TYR A 350 -5.88 -3.47 -15.42
C TYR A 350 -5.39 -2.31 -16.31
N PHE A 351 -4.13 -1.92 -16.23
CA PHE A 351 -3.60 -0.82 -17.05
C PHE A 351 -3.52 -1.19 -18.54
N VAL A 352 -3.19 -2.44 -18.88
CA VAL A 352 -3.25 -2.92 -20.27
C VAL A 352 -4.67 -2.78 -20.83
N ASP A 353 -5.70 -3.09 -20.03
CA ASP A 353 -7.10 -2.98 -20.45
C ASP A 353 -7.58 -1.51 -20.58
N VAL A 354 -7.13 -0.63 -19.69
CA VAL A 354 -7.67 0.75 -19.58
C VAL A 354 -6.96 1.75 -20.49
N ARG A 355 -5.65 1.61 -20.69
CA ARG A 355 -4.87 2.60 -21.46
C ARG A 355 -5.18 2.54 -22.95
N ARG A 356 -5.37 3.71 -23.58
CA ARG A 356 -5.65 3.82 -25.01
C ARG A 356 -4.38 3.86 -25.86
N ASN A 357 -3.29 4.42 -25.32
CA ASN A 357 -2.03 4.56 -26.04
C ASN A 357 -1.31 3.20 -26.17
N ARG A 358 -0.97 2.80 -27.40
CA ARG A 358 -0.32 1.53 -27.71
C ARG A 358 1.05 1.38 -27.02
N ALA A 359 1.87 2.44 -27.00
CA ALA A 359 3.19 2.38 -26.35
C ALA A 359 3.07 2.11 -24.84
N VAL A 360 2.12 2.76 -24.18
CA VAL A 360 1.86 2.55 -22.76
C VAL A 360 1.28 1.15 -22.49
N LYS A 361 0.41 0.64 -23.37
CA LYS A 361 -0.08 -0.73 -23.29
C LYS A 361 1.05 -1.76 -23.37
N VAL A 362 1.96 -1.58 -24.33
CA VAL A 362 3.12 -2.46 -24.51
C VAL A 362 4.01 -2.42 -23.28
N LEU A 363 4.24 -1.23 -22.68
CA LEU A 363 5.01 -1.12 -21.44
C LEU A 363 4.38 -1.92 -20.30
N TYR A 364 3.08 -1.74 -20.04
CA TYR A 364 2.41 -2.50 -18.98
C TYR A 364 2.29 -3.99 -19.29
N ALA A 365 2.13 -4.37 -20.56
CA ALA A 365 2.16 -5.77 -20.98
C ALA A 365 3.54 -6.40 -20.74
N PHE A 366 4.62 -5.67 -21.01
CA PHE A 366 5.97 -6.09 -20.68
C PHE A 366 6.18 -6.27 -19.19
N ILE A 367 5.75 -5.29 -18.37
CA ILE A 367 5.79 -5.39 -16.91
C ILE A 367 4.98 -6.61 -16.41
N THR A 368 3.79 -6.83 -16.99
CA THR A 368 2.97 -8.00 -16.66
C THR A 368 3.72 -9.30 -16.96
N ALA A 369 4.39 -9.38 -18.13
CA ALA A 369 5.17 -10.56 -18.50
C ALA A 369 6.35 -10.79 -17.54
N VAL A 370 7.09 -9.76 -17.17
CA VAL A 370 8.21 -9.85 -16.21
C VAL A 370 7.70 -10.33 -14.84
N ASN A 371 6.63 -9.73 -14.32
CA ASN A 371 6.02 -10.14 -13.04
C ASN A 371 5.48 -11.58 -13.10
N PHE A 372 4.94 -12.00 -14.25
CA PHE A 372 4.43 -13.35 -14.43
C PHE A 372 5.56 -14.40 -14.50
N ILE A 373 6.68 -14.07 -15.14
CA ILE A 373 7.89 -14.90 -15.15
C ILE A 373 8.46 -15.04 -13.74
N ALA A 374 8.54 -13.93 -12.98
CA ALA A 374 8.97 -13.97 -11.59
C ALA A 374 8.03 -14.81 -10.73
N LEU A 375 6.71 -14.71 -10.93
CA LEU A 375 5.72 -15.54 -10.25
C LEU A 375 5.93 -17.03 -10.57
N PHE A 376 6.30 -17.39 -11.80
CA PHE A 376 6.63 -18.77 -12.14
C PHE A 376 7.81 -19.28 -11.32
N PHE A 377 8.83 -18.48 -11.11
CA PHE A 377 10.00 -18.85 -10.32
C PHE A 377 9.76 -18.92 -8.81
N THR A 378 8.64 -18.43 -8.29
CA THR A 378 8.28 -18.66 -6.87
C THR A 378 7.93 -20.13 -6.58
N MET A 379 7.72 -20.96 -7.61
CA MET A 379 7.25 -22.36 -7.49
C MET A 379 5.99 -22.53 -6.62
N SER A 380 5.23 -21.44 -6.40
CA SER A 380 4.00 -21.47 -5.61
C SER A 380 2.85 -22.04 -6.43
N PHE A 381 2.58 -23.34 -6.27
CA PHE A 381 1.50 -24.02 -6.98
C PHE A 381 0.13 -23.37 -6.78
N TRP A 382 -0.17 -22.97 -5.53
CA TRP A 382 -1.42 -22.32 -5.19
C TRP A 382 -1.62 -20.96 -5.83
N ALA A 383 -0.53 -20.26 -6.18
CA ALA A 383 -0.62 -18.99 -6.89
C ALA A 383 -1.22 -19.15 -8.30
N PHE A 384 -0.84 -20.22 -9.02
CA PHE A 384 -1.41 -20.51 -10.34
C PHE A 384 -2.89 -20.91 -10.25
N GLY A 385 -3.24 -21.76 -9.28
CA GLY A 385 -4.64 -22.11 -9.01
C GLY A 385 -5.48 -20.85 -8.72
N THR A 386 -4.92 -19.93 -7.95
CA THR A 386 -5.57 -18.66 -7.62
C THR A 386 -5.74 -17.75 -8.83
N LEU A 387 -4.79 -17.71 -9.76
CA LEU A 387 -4.93 -16.97 -11.03
C LEU A 387 -6.09 -17.50 -11.87
N ILE A 388 -6.26 -18.83 -11.93
CA ILE A 388 -7.39 -19.45 -12.64
C ILE A 388 -8.71 -19.01 -11.98
N VAL A 389 -8.79 -19.05 -10.65
CA VAL A 389 -9.96 -18.57 -9.91
C VAL A 389 -10.20 -17.08 -10.17
N GLY A 390 -9.15 -16.26 -10.23
CA GLY A 390 -9.24 -14.85 -10.59
C GLY A 390 -9.80 -14.63 -11.99
N ALA A 391 -9.37 -15.40 -12.98
CA ALA A 391 -9.89 -15.34 -14.34
C ALA A 391 -11.37 -15.76 -14.41
N LEU A 392 -11.76 -16.78 -13.67
CA LEU A 392 -13.16 -17.20 -13.55
C LEU A 392 -14.00 -16.12 -12.86
N ALA A 393 -13.53 -15.53 -11.77
CA ALA A 393 -14.21 -14.44 -11.06
C ALA A 393 -14.37 -13.19 -11.95
N PHE A 394 -13.35 -12.85 -12.76
CA PHE A 394 -13.43 -11.75 -13.72
C PHE A 394 -14.49 -12.04 -14.82
N SER A 395 -14.52 -13.26 -15.33
CA SER A 395 -15.52 -13.69 -16.33
C SER A 395 -16.93 -13.66 -15.76
N ALA A 396 -17.11 -14.13 -14.53
CA ALA A 396 -18.40 -14.15 -13.84
C ALA A 396 -18.94 -12.74 -13.56
N GLN A 397 -18.09 -11.72 -13.39
CA GLN A 397 -18.52 -10.32 -13.22
C GLN A 397 -19.23 -9.76 -14.47
N LYS A 398 -19.00 -10.32 -15.64
CA LYS A 398 -19.72 -9.95 -16.87
C LYS A 398 -21.15 -10.49 -16.88
N MET A 399 -21.45 -11.52 -16.09
CA MET A 399 -22.79 -12.07 -15.90
C MET A 399 -23.59 -11.20 -14.93
N ARG A 400 -24.90 -11.06 -15.14
CA ARG A 400 -25.78 -10.14 -14.39
C ARG A 400 -25.79 -10.37 -12.86
N HIS A 401 -25.57 -11.61 -12.41
CA HIS A 401 -25.57 -12.01 -10.98
C HIS A 401 -24.34 -12.85 -10.59
N GLY A 402 -23.34 -12.96 -11.47
CA GLY A 402 -22.26 -13.94 -11.30
C GLY A 402 -21.28 -13.61 -10.18
N SER A 403 -21.01 -12.32 -9.91
CA SER A 403 -19.98 -11.94 -8.92
C SER A 403 -20.35 -12.32 -7.48
N GLY A 404 -21.60 -12.11 -7.10
CA GLY A 404 -22.10 -12.51 -5.78
C GLY A 404 -22.11 -14.03 -5.59
N LEU A 405 -22.55 -14.75 -6.62
CA LEU A 405 -22.60 -16.21 -6.62
C LEU A 405 -21.19 -16.82 -6.53
N VAL A 406 -20.24 -16.31 -7.31
CA VAL A 406 -18.85 -16.81 -7.25
C VAL A 406 -18.22 -16.54 -5.88
N LEU A 407 -18.42 -15.35 -5.31
CA LEU A 407 -17.93 -15.02 -3.97
C LEU A 407 -18.56 -15.92 -2.91
N LEU A 408 -19.88 -16.17 -3.02
CA LEU A 408 -20.59 -17.07 -2.12
C LEU A 408 -20.07 -18.52 -2.25
N LEU A 409 -19.95 -19.04 -3.48
CA LEU A 409 -19.46 -20.40 -3.71
C LEU A 409 -18.02 -20.58 -3.22
N LEU A 410 -17.13 -19.60 -3.45
CA LEU A 410 -15.77 -19.65 -2.93
C LEU A 410 -15.72 -19.60 -1.40
N SER A 411 -16.58 -18.79 -0.78
CA SER A 411 -16.69 -18.75 0.68
C SER A 411 -17.19 -20.08 1.24
N ILE A 412 -18.23 -20.66 0.63
CA ILE A 412 -18.76 -21.98 1.02
C ILE A 412 -17.67 -23.06 0.82
N PHE A 413 -16.97 -23.04 -0.31
CA PHE A 413 -15.89 -23.99 -0.58
C PHE A 413 -14.76 -23.88 0.47
N ALA A 414 -14.33 -22.66 0.83
CA ALA A 414 -13.36 -22.45 1.88
C ALA A 414 -13.82 -23.00 3.23
N TYR A 415 -15.09 -22.76 3.61
CA TYR A 415 -15.66 -23.29 4.85
C TYR A 415 -15.87 -24.80 4.82
N THR A 416 -16.26 -25.39 3.67
CA THR A 416 -16.41 -26.85 3.57
C THR A 416 -15.07 -27.57 3.67
N LEU A 417 -13.96 -26.98 3.19
CA LEU A 417 -12.62 -27.54 3.40
C LEU A 417 -12.22 -27.56 4.88
N LEU A 418 -12.67 -26.60 5.69
CA LEU A 418 -12.45 -26.57 7.14
C LEU A 418 -13.28 -27.64 7.89
N LEU A 419 -14.41 -28.07 7.33
CA LEU A 419 -15.36 -28.97 7.97
C LEU A 419 -15.31 -30.40 7.40
N VAL A 420 -14.22 -30.79 6.70
CA VAL A 420 -14.12 -32.14 6.11
C VAL A 420 -14.28 -33.22 7.20
N PRO A 421 -15.30 -34.10 7.10
CA PRO A 421 -15.50 -35.16 8.06
C PRO A 421 -14.30 -36.12 8.12
N GLY A 422 -13.99 -36.65 9.30
CA GLY A 422 -12.80 -37.48 9.52
C GLY A 422 -12.69 -38.68 8.57
N GLN A 423 -13.81 -39.30 8.18
CA GLN A 423 -13.83 -40.44 7.23
C GLN A 423 -13.38 -40.03 5.80
N LEU A 424 -13.71 -38.82 5.34
CA LEU A 424 -13.25 -38.30 4.06
C LEU A 424 -11.77 -37.91 4.13
N ARG A 425 -11.31 -37.49 5.30
CA ARG A 425 -9.93 -37.16 5.58
C ARG A 425 -8.98 -38.34 5.29
N ASP A 426 -9.30 -39.53 5.80
CA ASP A 426 -8.47 -40.71 5.63
C ASP A 426 -8.34 -41.13 4.13
N VAL A 427 -9.43 -40.97 3.36
CA VAL A 427 -9.40 -41.19 1.90
C VAL A 427 -8.54 -40.15 1.19
N ILE A 428 -8.58 -38.88 1.63
CA ILE A 428 -7.79 -37.79 1.05
C ILE A 428 -6.30 -37.99 1.38
N TYR A 429 -5.95 -38.38 2.61
CA TYR A 429 -4.57 -38.65 3.02
C TYR A 429 -3.93 -39.84 2.25
N ALA A 430 -4.73 -40.82 1.85
CA ALA A 430 -4.27 -41.96 1.08
C ALA A 430 -3.99 -41.65 -0.40
N ASN A 431 -4.38 -40.46 -0.88
CA ASN A 431 -4.26 -40.10 -2.30
C ASN A 431 -2.91 -39.45 -2.60
N ASP A 432 -2.12 -40.04 -3.49
CA ASP A 432 -0.79 -39.56 -3.86
C ASP A 432 -0.80 -38.13 -4.46
N VAL A 433 -1.87 -37.76 -5.17
CA VAL A 433 -2.02 -36.40 -5.74
C VAL A 433 -2.20 -35.37 -4.62
N VAL A 434 -2.98 -35.70 -3.61
CA VAL A 434 -3.21 -34.81 -2.44
C VAL A 434 -1.92 -34.62 -1.64
N ARG A 435 -1.14 -35.70 -1.50
CA ARG A 435 0.17 -35.66 -0.84
C ARG A 435 1.17 -34.83 -1.64
N ALA A 436 1.21 -35.00 -2.95
CA ALA A 436 2.06 -34.21 -3.84
C ALA A 436 1.71 -32.70 -3.85
N LEU A 437 0.46 -32.34 -3.58
CA LEU A 437 -0.01 -30.96 -3.44
C LEU A 437 0.27 -30.34 -2.03
N GLY A 438 0.86 -31.10 -1.09
CA GLY A 438 1.09 -30.65 0.30
C GLY A 438 -0.21 -30.44 1.10
N LEU A 439 -1.34 -30.98 0.61
CA LEU A 439 -2.64 -30.84 1.29
C LEU A 439 -2.71 -31.68 2.56
N SER A 440 -2.00 -32.80 2.62
CA SER A 440 -1.91 -33.67 3.80
C SER A 440 -1.34 -32.91 4.99
N ASP A 441 -0.19 -32.22 4.80
CA ASP A 441 0.49 -31.46 5.84
C ASP A 441 -0.35 -30.24 6.26
N SER A 442 -1.03 -29.61 5.29
CA SER A 442 -1.97 -28.52 5.58
C SER A 442 -3.16 -28.98 6.43
N MET A 443 -3.72 -30.16 6.14
CA MET A 443 -4.84 -30.72 6.93
C MET A 443 -4.42 -31.06 8.36
N GLN A 444 -3.24 -31.62 8.58
CA GLN A 444 -2.72 -31.90 9.91
C GLN A 444 -2.57 -30.60 10.73
N ARG A 445 -2.02 -29.55 10.12
CA ARG A 445 -1.91 -28.22 10.75
C ARG A 445 -3.29 -27.65 11.10
N TRP A 446 -4.27 -27.79 10.21
CA TRP A 446 -5.63 -27.32 10.44
C TRP A 446 -6.30 -28.07 11.58
N GLU A 447 -6.10 -29.38 11.69
CA GLU A 447 -6.64 -30.19 12.79
C GLU A 447 -6.08 -29.74 14.15
N THR A 448 -4.77 -29.55 14.24
CA THR A 448 -4.12 -29.05 15.45
C THR A 448 -4.64 -27.66 15.83
N ALA A 449 -4.69 -26.72 14.85
CA ALA A 449 -5.21 -25.39 15.07
C ALA A 449 -6.70 -25.39 15.48
N PHE A 450 -7.50 -26.32 14.95
CA PHE A 450 -8.89 -26.45 15.37
C PHE A 450 -9.04 -26.95 16.81
N LEU A 451 -8.16 -27.84 17.26
CA LEU A 451 -8.13 -28.27 18.68
C LEU A 451 -7.75 -27.09 19.59
N MET A 452 -6.73 -26.31 19.22
CA MET A 452 -6.36 -25.09 19.93
C MET A 452 -7.51 -24.10 20.02
N LEU A 453 -8.20 -23.85 18.88
CA LEU A 453 -9.37 -22.96 18.84
C LEU A 453 -10.49 -23.46 19.76
N ARG A 454 -10.76 -24.77 19.78
CA ARG A 454 -11.81 -25.34 20.63
C ARG A 454 -11.58 -25.04 22.11
N ASP A 455 -10.32 -25.14 22.54
CA ASP A 455 -9.95 -24.95 23.95
C ASP A 455 -9.82 -23.44 24.30
N ASN A 456 -9.52 -22.57 23.32
CA ASN A 456 -9.34 -21.12 23.48
C ASN A 456 -10.35 -20.30 22.66
N LEU A 457 -11.64 -20.69 22.66
CA LEU A 457 -12.67 -20.24 21.69
C LEU A 457 -12.87 -18.71 21.63
N PHE A 458 -12.85 -18.00 22.77
CA PHE A 458 -13.27 -16.59 22.82
C PHE A 458 -12.13 -15.60 22.72
N LEU A 459 -11.04 -15.83 23.42
CA LEU A 459 -9.90 -14.92 23.50
C LEU A 459 -8.77 -15.29 22.54
N GLY A 460 -8.77 -16.53 22.07
CA GLY A 460 -7.65 -17.06 21.30
C GLY A 460 -6.41 -17.35 22.17
N VAL A 461 -5.30 -17.66 21.53
CA VAL A 461 -4.02 -18.02 22.16
C VAL A 461 -3.02 -16.87 22.25
N GLY A 462 -3.40 -15.67 21.81
CA GLY A 462 -2.53 -14.50 21.68
C GLY A 462 -2.06 -14.28 20.24
N ILE A 463 -1.54 -13.09 19.96
CA ILE A 463 -1.18 -12.65 18.62
C ILE A 463 0.29 -12.90 18.35
N GLY A 464 0.61 -13.46 17.19
CA GLY A 464 1.96 -13.65 16.66
C GLY A 464 2.48 -15.08 16.76
N ASP A 465 3.45 -15.39 15.91
CA ASP A 465 4.02 -16.74 15.74
C ASP A 465 4.54 -17.35 17.04
N ASP A 466 5.13 -16.56 17.94
CA ASP A 466 5.64 -17.03 19.22
C ASP A 466 4.51 -17.52 20.15
N SER A 467 3.40 -16.78 20.20
CA SER A 467 2.22 -17.16 21.00
C SER A 467 1.59 -18.46 20.48
N PHE A 468 1.54 -18.61 19.16
CA PHE A 468 1.02 -19.81 18.51
C PHE A 468 1.94 -21.01 18.76
N LEU A 469 3.29 -20.82 18.63
CA LEU A 469 4.29 -21.87 18.89
C LEU A 469 4.28 -22.40 20.33
N GLU A 470 4.15 -21.52 21.31
CA GLU A 470 4.06 -21.93 22.71
C GLU A 470 2.83 -22.78 22.98
N GLU A 471 1.69 -22.43 22.38
CA GLU A 471 0.45 -23.16 22.63
C GLU A 471 0.40 -24.48 21.84
N ILE A 472 0.92 -24.51 20.60
CA ILE A 472 0.88 -25.72 19.76
C ILE A 472 1.62 -26.90 20.40
N ALA A 473 2.62 -26.62 21.26
CA ALA A 473 3.36 -27.62 22.01
C ALA A 473 2.46 -28.51 22.89
N ASN A 474 1.27 -28.03 23.25
CA ASN A 474 0.29 -28.80 24.03
C ASN A 474 -0.50 -29.80 23.18
N TYR A 475 -0.48 -29.68 21.85
CA TYR A 475 -1.35 -30.46 20.94
C TYR A 475 -0.57 -31.33 19.97
N THR A 476 0.69 -31.04 19.69
CA THR A 476 1.52 -31.84 18.77
C THR A 476 2.98 -31.89 19.23
N THR A 477 3.67 -32.96 18.85
CA THR A 477 5.13 -33.08 19.01
C THR A 477 5.90 -32.66 17.76
N ASP A 478 5.19 -32.30 16.68
CA ASP A 478 5.78 -31.80 15.43
C ASP A 478 5.81 -30.27 15.46
N PHE A 479 7.00 -29.73 15.67
CA PHE A 479 7.27 -28.28 15.70
C PHE A 479 7.79 -27.75 14.35
N SER A 480 7.54 -28.46 13.25
CA SER A 480 8.01 -28.06 11.94
C SER A 480 7.27 -26.84 11.38
N TYR A 481 6.16 -26.44 11.99
CA TYR A 481 5.33 -25.32 11.52
C TYR A 481 4.99 -24.35 12.66
N THR A 482 5.03 -23.05 12.31
CA THR A 482 4.80 -21.92 13.22
C THR A 482 3.37 -21.37 13.16
N ASN A 483 2.56 -21.81 12.21
CA ASN A 483 1.20 -21.34 11.99
C ASN A 483 0.31 -22.41 11.31
N SER A 484 -1.01 -22.20 11.32
CA SER A 484 -1.96 -23.14 10.74
C SER A 484 -1.90 -23.24 9.21
N GLY A 485 -1.24 -22.30 8.54
CA GLY A 485 -1.24 -22.21 7.08
C GLY A 485 -2.57 -21.79 6.45
N ASN A 486 -3.54 -21.36 7.24
CA ASN A 486 -4.85 -20.86 6.80
C ASN A 486 -5.19 -19.59 7.57
N PHE A 487 -5.31 -18.46 6.87
CA PHE A 487 -5.47 -17.17 7.53
C PHE A 487 -6.78 -17.02 8.32
N LEU A 488 -7.86 -17.69 7.94
CA LEU A 488 -9.13 -17.66 8.69
C LEU A 488 -9.03 -18.43 10.00
N LEU A 489 -8.41 -19.61 9.92
CA LEU A 489 -8.21 -20.45 11.08
C LEU A 489 -7.19 -19.80 12.05
N GLU A 490 -6.12 -19.23 11.51
CA GLU A 490 -5.12 -18.49 12.29
C GLU A 490 -5.74 -17.32 13.02
N LEU A 491 -6.48 -16.45 12.32
CA LEU A 491 -7.20 -15.33 12.94
C LEU A 491 -8.10 -15.79 14.08
N SER A 492 -8.78 -16.93 13.92
CA SER A 492 -9.67 -17.47 14.95
C SER A 492 -8.90 -18.07 16.12
N CYS A 493 -7.75 -18.70 15.87
CA CYS A 493 -6.88 -19.21 16.94
C CYS A 493 -6.22 -18.07 17.72
N GLU A 494 -5.69 -17.05 17.04
CA GLU A 494 -4.99 -15.93 17.67
C GLU A 494 -5.92 -14.97 18.43
N ALA A 495 -7.03 -14.56 17.82
CA ALA A 495 -7.92 -13.51 18.34
C ALA A 495 -9.35 -14.00 18.70
N GLY A 496 -9.57 -15.31 18.69
CA GLY A 496 -10.84 -15.95 19.04
C GLY A 496 -11.89 -15.93 17.91
N ILE A 497 -12.93 -16.72 18.08
CA ILE A 497 -14.00 -16.93 17.08
C ILE A 497 -14.77 -15.64 16.75
N ILE A 498 -14.84 -14.69 17.69
CA ILE A 498 -15.52 -13.41 17.49
C ILE A 498 -14.84 -12.59 16.39
N SER A 499 -13.50 -12.64 16.32
CA SER A 499 -12.71 -11.96 15.28
C SER A 499 -13.02 -12.52 13.89
N LEU A 500 -13.19 -13.84 13.77
CA LEU A 500 -13.59 -14.50 12.53
C LEU A 500 -15.01 -14.09 12.09
N PHE A 501 -15.96 -14.03 13.03
CA PHE A 501 -17.31 -13.54 12.72
C PHE A 501 -17.30 -12.07 12.29
N ALA A 502 -16.53 -11.23 12.96
CA ALA A 502 -16.36 -9.81 12.57
C ALA A 502 -15.77 -9.68 11.17
N PHE A 503 -14.73 -10.47 10.84
CA PHE A 503 -14.17 -10.53 9.49
C PHE A 503 -15.21 -11.01 8.47
N GLY A 504 -15.96 -12.07 8.77
CA GLY A 504 -17.05 -12.56 7.93
C GLY A 504 -18.12 -11.50 7.68
N LEU A 505 -18.46 -10.72 8.71
CA LEU A 505 -19.41 -9.60 8.60
C LEU A 505 -18.90 -8.51 7.65
N ILE A 506 -17.63 -8.11 7.76
CA ILE A 506 -17.00 -7.14 6.84
C ILE A 506 -17.17 -7.63 5.39
N TYR A 507 -16.83 -8.89 5.15
CA TYR A 507 -16.89 -9.49 3.83
C TYR A 507 -18.31 -9.56 3.27
N LEU A 508 -19.29 -10.02 4.07
CA LEU A 508 -20.70 -10.11 3.68
C LEU A 508 -21.30 -8.74 3.36
N ILE A 509 -21.04 -7.73 4.21
CA ILE A 509 -21.50 -6.36 3.96
C ILE A 509 -20.91 -5.83 2.67
N ARG A 510 -19.62 -6.10 2.41
CA ARG A 510 -18.97 -5.68 1.17
C ARG A 510 -19.61 -6.30 -0.08
N VAL A 511 -19.90 -7.61 -0.05
CA VAL A 511 -20.59 -8.30 -1.15
C VAL A 511 -21.97 -7.68 -1.38
N ARG A 512 -22.72 -7.44 -0.30
CA ARG A 512 -24.04 -6.77 -0.35
C ARG A 512 -23.94 -5.36 -0.94
N HIS A 513 -22.99 -4.53 -0.46
CA HIS A 513 -22.80 -3.18 -0.97
C HIS A 513 -22.44 -3.18 -2.45
N ARG A 514 -21.55 -4.08 -2.87
CA ARG A 514 -21.25 -4.22 -4.30
C ARG A 514 -22.50 -4.50 -5.12
N GLY A 515 -23.40 -5.37 -4.66
CA GLY A 515 -24.68 -5.63 -5.33
C GLY A 515 -25.56 -4.38 -5.44
N ILE A 516 -25.68 -3.62 -4.35
CA ILE A 516 -26.45 -2.37 -4.30
C ILE A 516 -25.84 -1.29 -5.21
N TYR A 517 -24.51 -1.16 -5.20
CA TYR A 517 -23.81 -0.13 -5.99
C TYR A 517 -23.52 -0.54 -7.44
N GLN A 518 -23.89 -1.75 -7.86
CA GLN A 518 -23.66 -2.26 -9.22
C GLN A 518 -24.13 -1.30 -10.34
N PRO A 519 -25.34 -0.68 -10.26
CA PRO A 519 -25.79 0.25 -11.29
C PRO A 519 -24.88 1.50 -11.41
N TYR A 520 -24.42 2.03 -10.29
CA TYR A 520 -23.54 3.19 -10.24
C TYR A 520 -22.15 2.85 -10.79
N ILE A 521 -21.59 1.70 -10.41
CA ILE A 521 -20.27 1.24 -10.85
C ILE A 521 -20.26 1.07 -12.37
N LYS A 522 -21.26 0.45 -12.96
CA LYS A 522 -21.29 0.13 -14.39
C LYS A 522 -21.12 1.36 -15.29
N ASN A 523 -21.62 2.52 -14.85
CA ASN A 523 -21.61 3.77 -15.59
C ASN A 523 -20.53 4.76 -15.10
N SER A 524 -19.65 4.35 -14.19
CA SER A 524 -18.63 5.21 -13.59
C SER A 524 -17.26 5.04 -14.24
N HIS A 525 -16.41 6.06 -14.09
CA HIS A 525 -15.02 6.00 -14.55
C HIS A 525 -14.15 5.02 -13.74
N VAL A 526 -14.60 4.64 -12.53
CA VAL A 526 -13.91 3.67 -11.66
C VAL A 526 -14.38 2.23 -11.84
N SER A 527 -15.28 1.96 -12.80
CA SER A 527 -15.89 0.64 -13.05
C SER A 527 -14.84 -0.47 -13.18
N LYS A 528 -13.84 -0.25 -14.03
CA LYS A 528 -12.80 -1.25 -14.28
C LYS A 528 -11.94 -1.52 -13.05
N ILE A 529 -11.43 -0.47 -12.39
CA ILE A 529 -10.60 -0.65 -11.20
C ILE A 529 -11.38 -1.32 -10.06
N SER A 530 -12.67 -1.01 -9.89
CA SER A 530 -13.54 -1.69 -8.94
C SER A 530 -13.69 -3.18 -9.27
N SER A 531 -13.74 -3.54 -10.54
CA SER A 531 -13.79 -4.94 -10.97
C SER A 531 -12.50 -5.68 -10.65
N TYR A 532 -11.36 -5.09 -10.99
CA TYR A 532 -10.05 -5.70 -10.71
C TYR A 532 -9.78 -5.82 -9.20
N THR A 533 -10.09 -4.80 -8.40
CA THR A 533 -9.92 -4.89 -6.93
C THR A 533 -10.79 -5.99 -6.31
N THR A 534 -11.98 -6.24 -6.87
CA THR A 534 -12.83 -7.36 -6.42
C THR A 534 -12.20 -8.69 -6.77
N VAL A 535 -11.69 -8.85 -8.00
CA VAL A 535 -10.98 -10.07 -8.40
C VAL A 535 -9.77 -10.33 -7.51
N ILE A 536 -8.95 -9.31 -7.26
CA ILE A 536 -7.80 -9.42 -6.37
C ILE A 536 -8.23 -9.84 -4.95
N THR A 537 -9.30 -9.24 -4.42
CA THR A 537 -9.83 -9.65 -3.11
C THR A 537 -10.22 -11.13 -3.08
N VAL A 538 -10.90 -11.63 -4.12
CA VAL A 538 -11.25 -13.05 -4.23
C VAL A 538 -10.00 -13.91 -4.31
N MET A 539 -9.02 -13.50 -5.10
CA MET A 539 -7.75 -14.22 -5.23
C MET A 539 -7.02 -14.31 -3.88
N LEU A 540 -6.92 -13.20 -3.15
CA LEU A 540 -6.29 -13.18 -1.83
C LEU A 540 -7.03 -14.06 -0.82
N MET A 541 -8.36 -14.07 -0.86
CA MET A 541 -9.17 -14.95 0.01
C MET A 541 -8.92 -16.43 -0.28
N VAL A 542 -8.91 -16.81 -1.56
CA VAL A 542 -8.68 -18.22 -1.96
C VAL A 542 -7.24 -18.64 -1.65
N TYR A 543 -6.27 -17.81 -1.96
CA TYR A 543 -4.86 -18.09 -1.64
C TYR A 543 -4.65 -18.24 -0.13
N GLY A 544 -5.32 -17.41 0.66
CA GLY A 544 -5.21 -17.40 2.11
C GLY A 544 -5.80 -18.64 2.79
N VAL A 545 -6.65 -19.40 2.13
CA VAL A 545 -7.14 -20.69 2.67
C VAL A 545 -6.01 -21.73 2.73
N PHE A 546 -5.05 -21.67 1.78
CA PHE A 546 -3.97 -22.63 1.67
C PHE A 546 -2.63 -22.08 2.17
N ASN A 547 -2.56 -20.78 2.49
CA ASN A 547 -1.37 -20.12 2.99
C ASN A 547 -1.75 -19.06 4.02
N TYR A 548 -0.98 -18.93 5.09
CA TYR A 548 -1.17 -17.83 6.04
C TYR A 548 -0.61 -16.53 5.46
N ILE A 549 -1.45 -15.81 4.71
CA ILE A 549 -1.06 -14.57 4.00
C ILE A 549 -0.74 -13.41 4.96
N TRP A 550 -1.15 -13.49 6.22
CA TRP A 550 -0.93 -12.46 7.23
C TRP A 550 0.30 -12.73 8.12
N ALA A 551 1.03 -13.84 7.90
CA ALA A 551 2.31 -14.09 8.56
C ALA A 551 3.33 -12.99 8.28
N ASP A 552 3.28 -12.42 7.06
CA ASP A 552 4.08 -11.29 6.66
C ASP A 552 3.28 -9.99 6.84
N MET A 553 3.78 -9.08 7.66
CA MET A 553 3.10 -7.83 8.01
C MET A 553 2.96 -6.88 6.82
N THR A 554 3.83 -6.98 5.81
CA THR A 554 3.71 -6.19 4.58
C THR A 554 2.53 -6.67 3.74
N MET A 555 2.30 -7.99 3.69
CA MET A 555 1.15 -8.58 3.00
C MET A 555 -0.16 -8.35 3.75
N TYR A 556 -0.13 -8.36 5.07
CA TYR A 556 -1.27 -7.96 5.89
C TYR A 556 -1.72 -6.51 5.57
N TYR A 557 -0.77 -5.58 5.53
CA TYR A 557 -1.04 -4.19 5.14
C TYR A 557 -1.58 -4.08 3.72
N LEU A 558 -0.94 -4.75 2.75
CA LEU A 558 -1.37 -4.77 1.35
C LEU A 558 -2.81 -5.29 1.21
N PHE A 559 -3.16 -6.37 1.92
CA PHE A 559 -4.50 -6.94 1.93
C PHE A 559 -5.54 -5.89 2.34
N TRP A 560 -5.33 -5.23 3.48
CA TRP A 560 -6.26 -4.22 3.97
C TRP A 560 -6.36 -2.99 3.07
N CYS A 561 -5.26 -2.57 2.48
CA CYS A 561 -5.25 -1.46 1.53
C CYS A 561 -6.01 -1.79 0.22
N VAL A 562 -5.84 -2.99 -0.33
CA VAL A 562 -6.62 -3.44 -1.51
C VAL A 562 -8.10 -3.53 -1.16
N PHE A 563 -8.42 -4.02 0.03
CA PHE A 563 -9.79 -4.10 0.51
C PHE A 563 -10.41 -2.70 0.67
N GLY A 564 -9.68 -1.74 1.25
CA GLY A 564 -10.07 -0.33 1.36
C GLY A 564 -10.21 0.38 0.02
N LEU A 565 -9.30 0.13 -0.93
CA LEU A 565 -9.40 0.63 -2.29
C LEU A 565 -10.69 0.20 -2.99
N GLY A 566 -11.06 -1.07 -2.80
CA GLY A 566 -12.33 -1.57 -3.33
C GLY A 566 -13.54 -0.86 -2.74
N SER A 567 -13.52 -0.49 -1.46
CA SER A 567 -14.59 0.29 -0.81
C SER A 567 -14.64 1.72 -1.34
N ALA A 568 -13.47 2.36 -1.46
CA ALA A 568 -13.36 3.71 -2.04
C ALA A 568 -13.95 3.78 -3.45
N THR A 569 -13.72 2.75 -4.28
CA THR A 569 -14.25 2.74 -5.66
C THR A 569 -15.77 2.70 -5.72
N LEU A 570 -16.44 2.03 -4.76
CA LEU A 570 -17.91 2.01 -4.67
C LEU A 570 -18.44 3.40 -4.34
N ARG A 571 -17.82 4.08 -3.38
CA ARG A 571 -18.19 5.44 -2.98
C ARG A 571 -17.96 6.45 -4.10
N VAL A 572 -16.81 6.40 -4.75
CA VAL A 572 -16.49 7.32 -5.87
C VAL A 572 -17.48 7.11 -7.02
N ALA A 573 -17.88 5.87 -7.33
CA ALA A 573 -18.88 5.60 -8.34
C ALA A 573 -20.23 6.24 -8.03
N LYS A 574 -20.66 6.17 -6.75
CA LYS A 574 -21.90 6.83 -6.31
C LYS A 574 -21.78 8.36 -6.40
N GLN A 575 -20.70 8.95 -5.95
CA GLN A 575 -20.47 10.39 -6.04
C GLN A 575 -20.49 10.89 -7.47
N GLU A 576 -19.83 10.18 -8.40
CA GLU A 576 -19.87 10.52 -9.83
C GLU A 576 -21.28 10.46 -10.41
N PHE A 577 -22.12 9.55 -9.94
CA PHE A 577 -23.51 9.46 -10.34
C PHE A 577 -24.34 10.63 -9.79
N ASP A 578 -24.23 10.90 -8.50
CA ASP A 578 -24.95 11.99 -7.84
C ASP A 578 -24.59 13.36 -8.45
N ASP A 579 -23.30 13.59 -8.76
CA ASP A 579 -22.82 14.80 -9.43
C ASP A 579 -23.43 14.95 -10.84
N ARG A 580 -23.60 13.86 -11.60
CA ARG A 580 -24.26 13.89 -12.92
C ARG A 580 -25.73 14.23 -12.79
N VAL A 581 -26.45 13.61 -11.85
CA VAL A 581 -27.87 13.88 -11.61
C VAL A 581 -28.07 15.35 -11.25
N ALA A 582 -27.24 15.91 -10.34
CA ALA A 582 -27.29 17.31 -9.97
C ALA A 582 -27.05 18.24 -11.16
N TYR A 583 -26.08 17.92 -12.02
CA TYR A 583 -25.80 18.72 -13.23
C TYR A 583 -26.99 18.78 -14.20
N PHE A 584 -27.69 17.65 -14.39
CA PHE A 584 -28.86 17.60 -15.26
C PHE A 584 -30.09 18.28 -14.64
N SER A 585 -30.25 18.24 -13.29
CA SER A 585 -31.34 18.91 -12.60
C SER A 585 -31.22 20.43 -12.62
N ASP A 586 -29.99 20.98 -12.51
CA ASP A 586 -29.72 22.41 -12.55
C ASP A 586 -29.80 22.95 -13.99
N GLY A 587 -29.42 22.15 -15.00
CA GLY A 587 -29.53 22.54 -16.42
C GLY A 587 -30.94 22.47 -16.99
N SER A 588 -31.85 21.72 -16.38
CA SER A 588 -33.25 21.61 -16.82
C SER A 588 -34.14 22.79 -16.39
N ALA A 589 -33.63 23.70 -15.55
CA ALA A 589 -34.34 24.93 -15.19
C ALA A 589 -34.29 26.01 -16.31
N GLU A 590 -33.36 25.89 -17.27
CA GLU A 590 -33.26 26.84 -18.37
C GLU A 590 -33.87 26.34 -19.72
N ASP A 591 -34.06 25.02 -19.89
CA ASP A 591 -34.64 24.42 -21.12
C ASP A 591 -35.73 23.39 -20.77
N SER A 592 -36.90 23.86 -20.39
CA SER A 592 -38.09 23.01 -20.20
C SER A 592 -38.76 22.69 -21.55
N SER A 593 -38.10 21.95 -22.42
CA SER A 593 -38.81 21.27 -23.53
C SER A 593 -38.10 19.97 -23.90
N SER A 594 -38.73 18.86 -23.49
CA SER A 594 -38.57 17.52 -24.08
C SER A 594 -37.23 16.81 -23.97
N ILE A 595 -36.97 16.10 -22.86
CA ILE A 595 -36.26 14.83 -22.95
C ILE A 595 -36.96 13.83 -22.04
N ASP A 596 -37.71 12.94 -22.67
CA ASP A 596 -38.34 11.76 -22.04
C ASP A 596 -37.26 10.71 -21.78
N ILE A 597 -36.86 10.56 -20.52
CA ILE A 597 -35.87 9.54 -20.14
C ILE A 597 -36.65 8.27 -19.80
N SER A 598 -36.87 7.40 -20.77
CA SER A 598 -37.29 6.03 -20.52
C SER A 598 -36.13 5.23 -19.92
N ILE A 599 -36.15 5.04 -18.58
CA ILE A 599 -35.31 4.10 -17.86
C ILE A 599 -35.87 2.69 -18.13
N ARG A 600 -35.18 1.92 -18.95
CA ARG A 600 -35.32 0.46 -19.05
C ARG A 600 -34.06 -0.25 -18.58
#